data_59d74a756cffb4d91c86cd404bf566c5
#
_entry.id   59d74a756cffb4d91c86cd404bf566c5
#
_cell.length_a   1.000
_cell.length_b   1.000
_cell.length_c   1.000
_cell.angle_alpha   90.00
_cell.angle_beta   90.00
_cell.angle_gamma   90.00
#
_symmetry.space_group_name_H-M   'P 1'
#
loop_
_entity.id
_entity.type
_entity.pdbx_description
1 polymer ?
#
loop_
_entity_poly.entity_id
_entity_poly.type
_entity_poly.pdbx_seq_one_letter_code
_entity_poly.pdbx_strand_id
1 'polypeptide(L)'
;EIRLSLVGSEMCIRDSVYANGRVTCVDAYHVCHDQVPPHALSVHLHGGTVLPGLTSYGSTLGLSDVPSESSASNGQDPSLLTRHLYLDTKRLVPRAEDGLIFGGHALRRAHASGVTTAVNAPATIGMFGGVSTHFDTGARTVLDAHSVRTSEVALHVRLAYPIDDHEPSLATQLALLRSLLRNPPPGSVEWHRVSRGEWPLVVKTDAQDTVAKLILLKRTFPQVHLIIDSAGALHEVAKDLAEAHIPVIVPAKVWEYGWEQRGRKEGPPLTADTELGVLLRHGVEVGIRIQE
;
A
#
# COMPACT_ATOMS: atom_id res chain seq x y z
N GLU A 1 27.22 12.29 -9.65
CA GLU A 1 26.58 12.50 -10.96
C GLU A 1 26.87 11.27 -11.82
N ILE A 2 25.85 10.71 -12.44
CA ILE A 2 25.95 9.44 -13.15
C ILE A 2 25.33 9.62 -14.53
N ARG A 3 26.02 9.14 -15.55
CA ARG A 3 25.48 8.91 -16.88
C ARG A 3 25.27 7.43 -17.10
N LEU A 4 24.08 7.03 -17.48
CA LEU A 4 23.74 5.68 -17.86
C LEU A 4 23.62 5.61 -19.38
N SER A 5 24.42 4.75 -20.03
CA SER A 5 24.41 4.58 -21.47
C SER A 5 24.00 3.17 -21.85
N LEU A 6 23.03 3.07 -22.75
CA LEU A 6 22.60 1.83 -23.39
C LEU A 6 23.34 1.66 -24.70
N VAL A 7 24.25 0.69 -24.78
CA VAL A 7 24.93 0.33 -26.03
C VAL A 7 24.29 -0.94 -26.57
N GLY A 8 23.53 -0.83 -27.63
CA GLY A 8 22.96 -1.96 -28.36
C GLY A 8 22.31 -1.51 -29.66
N SER A 9 22.42 -2.30 -30.74
CA SER A 9 22.01 -2.05 -32.13
C SER A 9 20.89 -1.03 -32.37
N GLU A 10 21.20 -0.12 -33.18
CA GLU A 10 20.54 0.94 -33.96
C GLU A 10 19.10 1.45 -33.68
N MET A 11 18.26 0.88 -32.84
CA MET A 11 16.87 1.31 -32.80
C MET A 11 16.31 1.88 -31.48
N CYS A 12 17.03 1.81 -30.37
CA CYS A 12 16.56 2.35 -29.07
C CYS A 12 17.70 2.68 -28.10
N ILE A 13 18.74 3.41 -28.54
CA ILE A 13 19.80 3.88 -27.64
C ILE A 13 19.33 5.20 -27.03
N ARG A 14 18.97 5.18 -25.75
CA ARG A 14 18.72 6.40 -24.97
C ARG A 14 19.71 6.46 -23.84
N ASP A 15 20.36 7.58 -23.70
CA ASP A 15 21.16 7.91 -22.53
C ASP A 15 20.28 8.52 -21.47
N SER A 16 20.62 8.30 -20.21
CA SER A 16 20.01 8.99 -19.09
C SER A 16 21.09 9.71 -18.31
N VAL A 17 20.91 10.99 -18.09
CA VAL A 17 21.82 11.81 -17.27
C VAL A 17 21.14 12.09 -15.95
N TYR A 18 21.86 11.79 -14.87
CA TYR A 18 21.40 12.00 -13.51
C TYR A 18 22.35 12.99 -12.79
N ALA A 19 21.80 14.08 -12.32
CA ALA A 19 22.53 15.10 -11.59
C ALA A 19 21.69 15.68 -10.45
N ASN A 20 22.32 15.96 -9.32
CA ASN A 20 21.68 16.59 -8.15
C ASN A 20 20.37 15.91 -7.69
N GLY A 21 20.34 14.58 -7.68
CA GLY A 21 19.17 13.82 -7.24
C GLY A 21 18.03 13.75 -8.26
N ARG A 22 18.25 14.16 -9.51
CA ARG A 22 17.22 14.18 -10.57
C ARG A 22 17.74 13.66 -11.90
N VAL A 23 16.85 13.05 -12.66
CA VAL A 23 17.09 12.75 -14.07
C VAL A 23 16.94 14.06 -14.84
N THR A 24 18.03 14.50 -15.51
CA THR A 24 18.08 15.76 -16.25
C THR A 24 17.89 15.58 -17.74
N CYS A 25 18.25 14.42 -18.29
CA CYS A 25 18.04 14.10 -19.69
C CYS A 25 17.74 12.60 -19.86
N VAL A 26 16.81 12.27 -20.75
CA VAL A 26 16.54 10.89 -21.23
C VAL A 26 16.29 10.99 -22.72
N ASP A 27 17.32 10.78 -23.53
CA ASP A 27 17.22 10.86 -25.01
C ASP A 27 18.41 10.17 -25.68
N ALA A 28 18.49 10.30 -26.99
CA ALA A 28 19.65 9.85 -27.76
C ALA A 28 20.95 10.51 -27.26
N TYR A 29 22.06 9.81 -27.43
CA TYR A 29 23.39 10.25 -26.96
C TYR A 29 23.71 11.71 -27.31
N HIS A 30 23.50 12.08 -28.57
CA HIS A 30 23.85 13.41 -29.06
C HIS A 30 23.00 14.55 -28.44
N VAL A 31 21.82 14.24 -27.91
CA VAL A 31 20.94 15.19 -27.22
C VAL A 31 21.36 15.37 -25.77
N CYS A 32 21.68 14.25 -25.10
CA CYS A 32 22.06 14.30 -23.69
C CYS A 32 23.54 14.66 -23.45
N HIS A 33 24.40 14.55 -24.46
CA HIS A 33 25.84 14.74 -24.34
C HIS A 33 26.19 16.12 -23.74
N ASP A 34 25.54 17.17 -24.20
CA ASP A 34 25.82 18.54 -23.75
C ASP A 34 25.33 18.83 -22.32
N GLN A 35 24.51 17.93 -21.77
CA GLN A 35 23.98 18.01 -20.40
C GLN A 35 24.76 17.13 -19.41
N VAL A 36 25.78 16.41 -19.88
CA VAL A 36 26.61 15.56 -19.02
C VAL A 36 27.57 16.45 -18.23
N PRO A 37 27.49 16.45 -16.88
CA PRO A 37 28.42 17.25 -16.07
C PRO A 37 29.86 16.79 -16.26
N PRO A 38 30.84 17.74 -16.19
CA PRO A 38 32.25 17.37 -16.13
C PRO A 38 32.48 16.40 -14.97
N HIS A 39 33.18 15.32 -15.22
CA HIS A 39 33.45 14.24 -14.24
C HIS A 39 32.28 13.34 -13.89
N ALA A 40 31.21 13.31 -14.68
CA ALA A 40 30.12 12.33 -14.48
C ALA A 40 30.64 10.90 -14.66
N LEU A 41 30.23 9.99 -13.77
CA LEU A 41 30.52 8.56 -13.92
C LEU A 41 29.68 8.01 -15.06
N SER A 42 30.32 7.39 -16.05
CA SER A 42 29.62 6.71 -17.15
C SER A 42 29.45 5.23 -16.81
N VAL A 43 28.22 4.74 -16.88
CA VAL A 43 27.87 3.33 -16.63
C VAL A 43 27.24 2.75 -17.88
N HIS A 44 27.85 1.69 -18.42
CA HIS A 44 27.30 0.93 -19.55
C HIS A 44 26.35 -0.15 -19.03
N LEU A 45 25.12 -0.15 -19.51
CA LEU A 45 24.08 -1.09 -19.05
C LEU A 45 24.04 -2.41 -19.85
N HIS A 46 24.85 -2.53 -20.91
CA HIS A 46 24.95 -3.75 -21.74
C HIS A 46 23.59 -4.32 -22.16
N GLY A 47 22.67 -3.47 -22.63
CA GLY A 47 21.32 -3.87 -22.97
C GLY A 47 20.31 -3.86 -21.82
N GLY A 48 20.73 -3.52 -20.61
CA GLY A 48 19.84 -3.35 -19.47
C GLY A 48 18.93 -2.13 -19.61
N THR A 49 17.82 -2.12 -18.89
CA THR A 49 16.82 -1.04 -18.89
C THR A 49 16.80 -0.34 -17.55
N VAL A 50 16.73 0.99 -17.57
CA VAL A 50 16.49 1.78 -16.35
C VAL A 50 14.98 1.97 -16.17
N LEU A 51 14.49 1.56 -15.04
CA LEU A 51 13.09 1.70 -14.64
C LEU A 51 13.00 2.52 -13.36
N PRO A 52 11.85 3.17 -13.09
CA PRO A 52 11.58 3.72 -11.77
C PRO A 52 11.67 2.61 -10.71
N GLY A 53 12.19 2.95 -9.52
CA GLY A 53 12.20 2.01 -8.41
C GLY A 53 10.79 1.59 -8.01
N LEU A 54 10.63 0.34 -7.62
CA LEU A 54 9.36 -0.20 -7.17
C LEU A 54 9.01 0.32 -5.79
N THR A 55 7.73 0.54 -5.55
CA THR A 55 7.17 0.84 -4.23
C THR A 55 6.43 -0.39 -3.72
N SER A 56 6.85 -0.94 -2.57
CA SER A 56 6.09 -1.98 -1.88
C SER A 56 4.93 -1.36 -1.11
N TYR A 57 3.78 -2.02 -1.12
CA TYR A 57 2.61 -1.61 -0.35
C TYR A 57 2.08 -2.77 0.50
N GLY A 58 1.76 -2.47 1.77
CA GLY A 58 1.06 -3.40 2.67
C GLY A 58 1.87 -4.61 3.11
N SER A 59 3.19 -4.59 2.88
CA SER A 59 4.13 -5.60 3.38
C SER A 59 4.54 -5.30 4.82
N THR A 60 5.26 -6.22 5.46
CA THR A 60 5.87 -6.00 6.80
C THR A 60 7.25 -5.34 6.72
N LEU A 61 7.72 -4.98 5.52
CA LEU A 61 9.02 -4.34 5.32
C LEU A 61 9.19 -3.11 6.23
N GLY A 62 10.28 -3.08 6.97
CA GLY A 62 10.59 -2.01 7.92
C GLY A 62 9.84 -2.08 9.24
N LEU A 63 8.80 -2.91 9.37
CA LEU A 63 8.05 -3.13 10.62
C LEU A 63 8.36 -4.49 11.26
N SER A 64 8.79 -5.45 10.45
CA SER A 64 9.26 -6.75 10.91
C SER A 64 10.38 -7.22 9.99
N ASP A 65 11.49 -7.70 10.56
CA ASP A 65 12.60 -8.29 9.79
C ASP A 65 12.44 -9.81 9.69
N VAL A 66 11.92 -10.43 10.74
CA VAL A 66 11.59 -11.87 10.81
C VAL A 66 10.18 -12.01 11.36
N PRO A 67 9.17 -12.33 10.54
CA PRO A 67 7.76 -12.30 10.96
C PRO A 67 7.41 -13.21 12.14
N SER A 68 8.15 -14.32 12.33
CA SER A 68 7.92 -15.28 13.41
C SER A 68 8.69 -14.97 14.69
N GLU A 69 9.48 -13.90 14.72
CA GLU A 69 10.31 -13.52 15.86
C GLU A 69 9.86 -12.18 16.44
N SER A 70 9.26 -12.22 17.62
CA SER A 70 8.70 -11.01 18.25
C SER A 70 9.75 -9.94 18.57
N SER A 71 10.98 -10.33 18.85
CA SER A 71 12.10 -9.40 19.07
C SER A 71 12.56 -8.68 17.79
N ALA A 72 12.21 -9.20 16.62
CA ALA A 72 12.49 -8.62 15.30
C ALA A 72 11.28 -7.93 14.69
N SER A 73 10.20 -7.72 15.45
CA SER A 73 8.95 -7.09 15.01
C SER A 73 8.63 -5.91 15.91
N ASN A 74 8.55 -4.73 15.36
CA ASN A 74 8.34 -3.48 16.11
C ASN A 74 7.05 -2.74 15.72
N GLY A 75 6.42 -3.13 14.64
CA GLY A 75 5.18 -2.54 14.16
C GLY A 75 4.00 -3.51 14.13
N GLN A 76 4.06 -4.58 14.92
CA GLN A 76 2.97 -5.55 15.07
C GLN A 76 2.44 -5.54 16.50
N ASP A 77 1.18 -5.19 16.65
CA ASP A 77 0.52 -5.27 17.94
C ASP A 77 -0.05 -6.67 18.18
N PRO A 78 0.32 -7.34 19.28
CA PRO A 78 -0.33 -8.57 19.70
C PRO A 78 -1.83 -8.32 19.93
N SER A 79 -2.68 -9.24 19.52
CA SER A 79 -4.14 -9.15 19.64
C SER A 79 -4.67 -8.81 21.04
N LEU A 80 -3.89 -9.11 22.10
CA LEU A 80 -4.27 -8.84 23.49
C LEU A 80 -4.22 -7.36 23.87
N LEU A 81 -3.27 -6.59 23.33
CA LEU A 81 -3.19 -5.14 23.59
C LEU A 81 -4.29 -4.38 22.84
N THR A 82 -4.54 -4.75 21.61
CA THR A 82 -5.65 -4.17 20.83
C THR A 82 -7.02 -4.46 21.44
N ARG A 83 -7.17 -5.56 22.16
CA ARG A 83 -8.40 -5.97 22.84
C ARG A 83 -8.78 -5.05 24.00
N HIS A 84 -7.84 -4.62 24.82
CA HIS A 84 -8.06 -3.72 25.95
C HIS A 84 -8.04 -2.24 25.52
N LEU A 85 -7.22 -1.89 24.54
CA LEU A 85 -7.16 -0.55 23.96
C LEU A 85 -8.33 -0.27 22.99
N TYR A 86 -9.11 -1.28 22.62
CA TYR A 86 -10.25 -1.14 21.69
C TYR A 86 -11.28 -0.10 22.14
N LEU A 87 -11.45 0.07 23.44
CA LEU A 87 -12.35 1.08 24.03
C LEU A 87 -11.72 2.47 24.08
N ASP A 88 -10.39 2.56 24.12
CA ASP A 88 -9.65 3.84 24.19
C ASP A 88 -8.95 4.22 22.88
N THR A 89 -8.89 3.34 21.89
CA THR A 89 -8.26 3.56 20.57
C THR A 89 -8.88 4.68 19.75
N LYS A 90 -10.02 5.22 20.18
CA LYS A 90 -10.56 6.46 19.64
C LYS A 90 -9.60 7.66 19.78
N ARG A 91 -8.62 7.57 20.70
CA ARG A 91 -7.64 8.61 21.00
C ARG A 91 -6.21 8.23 20.65
N LEU A 92 -5.90 6.93 20.62
CA LEU A 92 -4.57 6.43 20.32
C LEU A 92 -4.58 5.78 18.93
N VAL A 93 -3.91 6.40 18.00
CA VAL A 93 -3.73 5.89 16.62
C VAL A 93 -2.26 5.62 16.41
N PRO A 94 -1.83 4.35 16.34
CA PRO A 94 -0.42 4.01 16.12
C PRO A 94 0.03 4.48 14.73
N ARG A 95 1.30 4.87 14.63
CA ARG A 95 1.93 5.30 13.39
C ARG A 95 3.01 4.32 12.98
N ALA A 96 3.05 3.94 11.72
CA ALA A 96 4.10 3.06 11.23
C ALA A 96 5.50 3.67 11.40
N GLU A 97 5.62 4.98 11.30
CA GLU A 97 6.87 5.72 11.48
C GLU A 97 7.57 5.37 12.81
N ASP A 98 6.80 5.27 13.90
CA ASP A 98 7.32 4.97 15.22
C ASP A 98 7.83 3.53 15.36
N GLY A 99 7.37 2.64 14.48
CA GLY A 99 7.74 1.22 14.43
C GLY A 99 8.82 0.87 13.41
N LEU A 100 9.32 1.84 12.60
CA LEU A 100 10.27 1.54 11.54
C LEU A 100 11.62 1.04 12.06
N ILE A 101 12.06 -0.08 11.52
CA ILE A 101 13.37 -0.70 11.75
C ILE A 101 14.17 -0.61 10.45
N PHE A 102 15.19 0.23 10.42
CA PHE A 102 16.09 0.35 9.28
C PHE A 102 17.27 -0.63 9.37
N GLY A 103 17.88 -0.94 8.22
CA GLY A 103 19.06 -1.79 8.15
C GLY A 103 18.81 -3.28 8.37
N GLY A 104 17.55 -3.72 8.51
CA GLY A 104 17.17 -5.12 8.58
C GLY A 104 17.49 -5.90 7.31
N HIS A 105 17.55 -7.21 7.40
CA HIS A 105 17.89 -8.08 6.27
C HIS A 105 16.81 -8.03 5.17
N ALA A 106 15.53 -8.02 5.56
CA ALA A 106 14.40 -7.92 4.63
C ALA A 106 14.44 -6.63 3.82
N LEU A 107 14.68 -5.48 4.46
CA LEU A 107 14.82 -4.19 3.77
C LEU A 107 15.99 -4.17 2.79
N ARG A 108 17.17 -4.66 3.19
CA ARG A 108 18.32 -4.71 2.29
C ARG A 108 18.08 -5.59 1.07
N ARG A 109 17.43 -6.75 1.25
CA ARG A 109 17.06 -7.62 0.12
C ARG A 109 16.05 -6.96 -0.81
N ALA A 110 15.01 -6.34 -0.27
CA ALA A 110 14.02 -5.63 -1.05
C ALA A 110 14.66 -4.50 -1.86
N HIS A 111 15.51 -3.68 -1.24
CA HIS A 111 16.25 -2.61 -1.90
C HIS A 111 17.15 -3.15 -3.03
N ALA A 112 17.92 -4.19 -2.76
CA ALA A 112 18.78 -4.83 -3.76
C ALA A 112 17.99 -5.44 -4.94
N SER A 113 16.71 -5.76 -4.73
CA SER A 113 15.79 -6.25 -5.76
C SER A 113 15.04 -5.14 -6.50
N GLY A 114 15.38 -3.86 -6.25
CA GLY A 114 14.77 -2.72 -6.93
C GLY A 114 13.53 -2.13 -6.24
N VAL A 115 13.15 -2.62 -5.06
CA VAL A 115 12.11 -1.99 -4.23
C VAL A 115 12.76 -0.85 -3.45
N THR A 116 12.65 0.37 -3.96
CA THR A 116 13.34 1.54 -3.41
C THR A 116 12.58 2.24 -2.29
N THR A 117 11.27 2.08 -2.26
CA THR A 117 10.40 2.67 -1.23
C THR A 117 9.34 1.68 -0.77
N ALA A 118 8.76 1.92 0.40
CA ALA A 118 7.61 1.15 0.88
C ALA A 118 6.59 2.05 1.58
N VAL A 119 5.32 1.66 1.48
CA VAL A 119 4.20 2.28 2.20
C VAL A 119 3.55 1.20 3.06
N ASN A 120 3.77 1.26 4.35
CA ASN A 120 3.28 0.26 5.29
C ASN A 120 2.50 0.90 6.44
N ALA A 121 1.45 0.22 6.89
CA ALA A 121 0.73 0.52 8.11
C ALA A 121 1.14 -0.45 9.23
N PRO A 122 0.95 -0.09 10.49
CA PRO A 122 1.13 -1.02 11.59
C PRO A 122 0.28 -2.28 11.38
N ALA A 123 0.88 -3.45 11.54
CA ALA A 123 0.15 -4.70 11.42
C ALA A 123 -0.67 -4.96 12.68
N THR A 124 -1.97 -5.18 12.53
CA THR A 124 -2.86 -5.51 13.65
C THR A 124 -3.86 -6.58 13.24
N ILE A 125 -4.27 -7.38 14.21
CA ILE A 125 -5.37 -8.33 14.03
C ILE A 125 -6.72 -7.61 14.24
N GLY A 126 -6.73 -6.51 15.01
CA GLY A 126 -7.94 -5.76 15.32
C GLY A 126 -8.44 -4.86 14.17
N MET A 127 -9.55 -4.16 14.42
CA MET A 127 -10.20 -3.27 13.45
C MET A 127 -9.33 -2.06 13.07
N PHE A 128 -8.52 -1.51 13.97
CA PHE A 128 -7.75 -0.29 13.74
C PHE A 128 -6.31 -0.60 13.41
N GLY A 129 -5.88 -0.30 12.17
CA GLY A 129 -4.54 -0.54 11.66
C GLY A 129 -3.58 0.65 11.80
N GLY A 130 -4.05 1.80 12.28
CA GLY A 130 -3.19 2.98 12.45
C GLY A 130 -2.89 3.73 11.15
N VAL A 131 -1.85 4.56 11.18
CA VAL A 131 -1.43 5.43 10.07
C VAL A 131 -0.23 4.84 9.35
N SER A 132 -0.36 4.72 8.03
CA SER A 132 0.75 4.26 7.19
C SER A 132 1.77 5.35 6.92
N THR A 133 3.01 4.92 6.69
CA THR A 133 4.17 5.78 6.41
C THR A 133 4.83 5.35 5.10
N HIS A 134 5.22 6.34 4.28
CA HIS A 134 6.02 6.14 3.08
C HIS A 134 7.48 6.42 3.40
N PHE A 135 8.35 5.44 3.20
CA PHE A 135 9.76 5.51 3.58
C PHE A 135 10.68 4.87 2.54
N ASP A 136 11.96 5.19 2.62
CA ASP A 136 13.02 4.71 1.74
C ASP A 136 13.61 3.40 2.29
N THR A 137 13.64 2.36 1.48
CA THR A 137 14.15 1.05 1.89
C THR A 137 15.68 1.00 1.99
N GLY A 138 16.37 1.95 1.35
CA GLY A 138 17.83 2.08 1.36
C GLY A 138 18.39 2.89 2.53
N ALA A 139 17.54 3.52 3.33
CA ALA A 139 17.96 4.27 4.49
C ALA A 139 18.56 3.35 5.57
N ARG A 140 19.54 3.87 6.33
CA ARG A 140 20.21 3.13 7.41
C ARG A 140 19.60 3.41 8.77
N THR A 141 19.04 4.61 8.93
CA THR A 141 18.39 5.04 10.17
C THR A 141 17.25 6.02 9.83
N VAL A 142 16.34 6.25 10.77
CA VAL A 142 15.30 7.26 10.63
C VAL A 142 15.88 8.69 10.51
N LEU A 143 17.12 8.88 10.95
CA LEU A 143 17.81 10.18 10.90
C LEU A 143 18.47 10.47 9.53
N ASP A 144 18.52 9.49 8.64
CA ASP A 144 19.04 9.72 7.30
C ASP A 144 18.11 10.68 6.54
N ALA A 145 18.68 11.61 5.77
CA ALA A 145 17.88 12.53 4.97
C ALA A 145 16.97 11.76 4.01
N HIS A 146 15.69 12.10 4.03
CA HIS A 146 14.64 11.47 3.22
C HIS A 146 14.35 10.00 3.54
N SER A 147 14.80 9.48 4.69
CA SER A 147 14.45 8.13 5.15
C SER A 147 12.94 7.93 5.24
N VAL A 148 12.23 8.91 5.77
CA VAL A 148 10.77 9.02 5.74
C VAL A 148 10.40 10.11 4.72
N ARG A 149 9.64 9.70 3.69
CA ARG A 149 9.18 10.59 2.62
C ARG A 149 7.86 11.27 2.98
N THR A 150 6.97 10.51 3.61
CA THR A 150 5.67 10.99 4.09
C THR A 150 5.30 10.22 5.34
N SER A 151 5.26 10.89 6.47
CA SER A 151 4.95 10.28 7.77
C SER A 151 3.52 9.77 7.86
N GLU A 152 2.60 10.45 7.20
CA GLU A 152 1.16 10.24 7.33
C GLU A 152 0.52 10.08 5.94
N VAL A 153 0.40 8.83 5.46
CA VAL A 153 -0.13 8.56 4.11
C VAL A 153 -1.63 8.31 4.15
N ALA A 154 -2.10 7.40 4.99
CA ALA A 154 -3.50 7.00 5.09
C ALA A 154 -3.84 6.42 6.45
N LEU A 155 -5.11 6.49 6.85
CA LEU A 155 -5.63 5.76 7.99
C LEU A 155 -6.12 4.38 7.54
N HIS A 156 -5.74 3.34 8.29
CA HIS A 156 -6.05 1.95 7.96
C HIS A 156 -7.06 1.36 8.94
N VAL A 157 -8.05 0.65 8.40
CA VAL A 157 -9.07 -0.08 9.14
C VAL A 157 -9.21 -1.48 8.52
N ARG A 158 -9.42 -2.48 9.35
CA ARG A 158 -9.74 -3.84 8.92
C ARG A 158 -11.17 -4.19 9.33
N LEU A 159 -11.96 -4.67 8.39
CA LEU A 159 -13.29 -5.24 8.63
C LEU A 159 -13.23 -6.72 8.30
N ALA A 160 -13.40 -7.56 9.32
CA ALA A 160 -13.30 -9.01 9.18
C ALA A 160 -14.36 -9.72 10.03
N TYR A 161 -14.67 -10.95 9.67
CA TYR A 161 -15.43 -11.81 10.54
C TYR A 161 -14.70 -12.02 11.87
N PRO A 162 -15.40 -12.04 13.00
CA PRO A 162 -14.79 -12.28 14.30
C PRO A 162 -14.10 -13.65 14.31
N ILE A 163 -12.89 -13.68 14.85
CA ILE A 163 -12.11 -14.92 15.01
C ILE A 163 -12.56 -15.65 16.28
N ASP A 164 -13.03 -14.88 17.27
CA ASP A 164 -13.52 -15.41 18.54
C ASP A 164 -14.72 -14.58 19.07
N ASP A 165 -15.36 -15.07 20.14
CA ASP A 165 -16.55 -14.46 20.76
C ASP A 165 -16.29 -13.07 21.39
N HIS A 166 -15.05 -12.62 21.41
CA HIS A 166 -14.68 -11.33 22.00
C HIS A 166 -14.50 -10.25 20.94
N GLU A 167 -14.48 -10.60 19.67
CA GLU A 167 -14.43 -9.64 18.58
C GLU A 167 -15.84 -9.20 18.18
N PRO A 168 -16.04 -7.90 17.87
CA PRO A 168 -17.34 -7.42 17.44
C PRO A 168 -17.71 -7.98 16.07
N SER A 169 -18.99 -8.26 15.87
CA SER A 169 -19.50 -8.69 14.57
C SER A 169 -19.25 -7.62 13.48
N LEU A 170 -19.23 -8.03 12.21
CA LEU A 170 -19.13 -7.08 11.09
C LEU A 170 -20.18 -5.98 11.13
N ALA A 171 -21.39 -6.28 11.60
CA ALA A 171 -22.44 -5.28 11.77
C ALA A 171 -22.04 -4.21 12.78
N THR A 172 -21.43 -4.60 13.89
CA THR A 172 -20.92 -3.71 14.93
C THR A 172 -19.72 -2.91 14.42
N GLN A 173 -18.78 -3.56 13.69
CA GLN A 173 -17.63 -2.88 13.09
C GLN A 173 -18.07 -1.81 12.09
N LEU A 174 -19.03 -2.11 11.21
CA LEU A 174 -19.59 -1.14 10.26
C LEU A 174 -20.36 0.00 10.96
N ALA A 175 -21.09 -0.32 12.02
CA ALA A 175 -21.80 0.71 12.82
C ALA A 175 -20.78 1.66 13.48
N LEU A 176 -19.69 1.12 14.03
CA LEU A 176 -18.61 1.90 14.61
C LEU A 176 -17.94 2.79 13.57
N LEU A 177 -17.59 2.23 12.41
CA LEU A 177 -16.98 2.99 11.31
C LEU A 177 -17.89 4.15 10.86
N ARG A 178 -19.18 3.87 10.69
CA ARG A 178 -20.18 4.89 10.34
C ARG A 178 -20.29 5.98 11.42
N SER A 179 -20.22 5.60 12.69
CA SER A 179 -20.22 6.54 13.82
C SER A 179 -18.98 7.44 13.81
N LEU A 180 -17.79 6.86 13.59
CA LEU A 180 -16.52 7.60 13.54
C LEU A 180 -16.46 8.59 12.36
N LEU A 181 -17.01 8.22 11.21
CA LEU A 181 -17.08 9.12 10.05
C LEU A 181 -18.10 10.25 10.25
N ARG A 182 -19.24 9.97 10.92
CA ARG A 182 -20.28 10.97 11.18
C ARG A 182 -19.92 11.93 12.29
N ASN A 183 -19.36 11.41 13.37
CA ASN A 183 -19.01 12.13 14.58
C ASN A 183 -17.60 11.74 15.02
N PRO A 184 -16.54 12.30 14.41
CA PRO A 184 -15.17 12.01 14.81
C PRO A 184 -14.96 12.30 16.30
N PRO A 185 -14.22 11.44 17.03
CA PRO A 185 -13.97 11.64 18.44
C PRO A 185 -13.24 12.96 18.71
N PRO A 186 -13.63 13.72 19.74
CA PRO A 186 -12.89 14.90 20.14
C PRO A 186 -11.42 14.58 20.41
N GLY A 187 -10.51 15.34 19.79
CA GLY A 187 -9.05 15.16 19.95
C GLY A 187 -8.42 14.15 19.01
N SER A 188 -9.18 13.41 18.19
CA SER A 188 -8.59 12.56 17.14
C SER A 188 -8.44 13.35 15.85
N VAL A 189 -7.23 13.77 15.56
CA VAL A 189 -6.90 14.53 14.34
C VAL A 189 -7.14 13.66 13.11
N GLU A 190 -6.78 12.37 13.17
CA GLU A 190 -6.85 11.40 12.09
C GLU A 190 -8.30 11.22 11.61
N TRP A 191 -9.22 10.95 12.52
CA TRP A 191 -10.64 10.76 12.17
C TRP A 191 -11.30 12.03 11.65
N HIS A 192 -10.90 13.21 12.16
CA HIS A 192 -11.38 14.49 11.61
C HIS A 192 -10.89 14.71 10.18
N ARG A 193 -9.62 14.43 9.88
CA ARG A 193 -9.07 14.57 8.53
C ARG A 193 -9.70 13.58 7.53
N VAL A 194 -9.87 12.32 7.94
CA VAL A 194 -10.56 11.30 7.14
C VAL A 194 -12.01 11.69 6.85
N SER A 195 -12.76 12.12 7.86
CA SER A 195 -14.18 12.48 7.69
C SER A 195 -14.41 13.68 6.77
N ARG A 196 -13.39 14.54 6.63
CA ARG A 196 -13.40 15.69 5.70
C ARG A 196 -12.85 15.36 4.32
N GLY A 197 -12.32 14.16 4.12
CA GLY A 197 -11.67 13.77 2.88
C GLY A 197 -10.26 14.35 2.69
N GLU A 198 -9.62 14.81 3.75
CA GLU A 198 -8.25 15.31 3.71
C GLU A 198 -7.23 14.17 3.71
N TRP A 199 -7.59 13.03 4.30
CA TRP A 199 -6.80 11.81 4.32
C TRP A 199 -7.54 10.64 3.72
N PRO A 200 -6.85 9.75 2.99
CA PRO A 200 -7.42 8.49 2.56
C PRO A 200 -7.75 7.58 3.74
N LEU A 201 -8.86 6.86 3.63
CA LEU A 201 -9.22 5.76 4.50
C LEU A 201 -9.07 4.46 3.72
N VAL A 202 -8.11 3.64 4.10
CA VAL A 202 -7.92 2.31 3.54
C VAL A 202 -8.66 1.30 4.39
N VAL A 203 -9.61 0.58 3.79
CA VAL A 203 -10.37 -0.46 4.48
C VAL A 203 -9.99 -1.82 3.91
N LYS A 204 -9.33 -2.64 4.73
CA LYS A 204 -9.01 -4.03 4.39
C LYS A 204 -10.18 -4.94 4.70
N THR A 205 -10.63 -5.70 3.72
CA THR A 205 -11.69 -6.71 3.90
C THR A 205 -11.64 -7.74 2.78
N ASP A 206 -11.92 -9.01 3.11
CA ASP A 206 -11.96 -10.10 2.12
C ASP A 206 -13.39 -10.59 1.85
N ALA A 207 -14.39 -9.96 2.46
CA ALA A 207 -15.78 -10.32 2.30
C ALA A 207 -16.47 -9.41 1.26
N GLN A 208 -16.94 -9.98 0.15
CA GLN A 208 -17.61 -9.26 -0.93
C GLN A 208 -18.83 -8.45 -0.43
N ASP A 209 -19.67 -9.04 0.43
CA ASP A 209 -20.82 -8.33 0.99
C ASP A 209 -20.42 -7.12 1.82
N THR A 210 -19.21 -7.14 2.42
CA THR A 210 -18.66 -5.99 3.13
C THR A 210 -18.23 -4.93 2.13
N VAL A 211 -17.64 -5.31 0.99
CA VAL A 211 -17.31 -4.36 -0.09
C VAL A 211 -18.57 -3.64 -0.58
N ALA A 212 -19.65 -4.36 -0.85
CA ALA A 212 -20.93 -3.76 -1.24
C ALA A 212 -21.45 -2.76 -0.19
N LYS A 213 -21.33 -3.09 1.11
CA LYS A 213 -21.70 -2.18 2.21
C LYS A 213 -20.79 -0.97 2.30
N LEU A 214 -19.50 -1.10 1.96
CA LEU A 214 -18.56 0.02 1.88
C LEU A 214 -18.89 0.96 0.71
N ILE A 215 -19.35 0.44 -0.42
CA ILE A 215 -19.87 1.26 -1.53
C ILE A 215 -21.07 2.09 -1.08
N LEU A 216 -22.01 1.48 -0.34
CA LEU A 216 -23.13 2.22 0.26
C LEU A 216 -22.67 3.26 1.30
N LEU A 217 -21.64 2.94 2.07
CA LEU A 217 -21.02 3.88 3.02
C LEU A 217 -20.42 5.08 2.28
N LYS A 218 -19.69 4.86 1.19
CA LYS A 218 -19.16 5.93 0.33
C LYS A 218 -20.24 6.82 -0.24
N ARG A 219 -21.37 6.25 -0.66
CA ARG A 219 -22.54 7.03 -1.13
C ARG A 219 -23.14 7.89 0.01
N THR A 220 -23.02 7.45 1.26
CA THR A 220 -23.46 8.22 2.44
C THR A 220 -22.49 9.31 2.84
N PHE A 221 -21.18 9.08 2.64
CA PHE A 221 -20.09 10.00 2.96
C PHE A 221 -19.25 10.26 1.70
N PRO A 222 -19.78 11.01 0.71
CA PRO A 222 -19.14 11.16 -0.60
C PRO A 222 -17.76 11.85 -0.54
N GLN A 223 -17.52 12.68 0.48
CA GLN A 223 -16.27 13.39 0.69
C GLN A 223 -15.12 12.48 1.13
N VAL A 224 -15.41 11.32 1.77
CA VAL A 224 -14.36 10.42 2.27
C VAL A 224 -13.60 9.78 1.11
N HIS A 225 -12.29 9.89 1.08
CA HIS A 225 -11.43 9.19 0.13
C HIS A 225 -11.26 7.75 0.58
N LEU A 226 -12.21 6.89 0.19
CA LEU A 226 -12.22 5.47 0.53
C LEU A 226 -11.40 4.68 -0.48
N ILE A 227 -10.48 3.85 0.01
CA ILE A 227 -9.72 2.85 -0.76
C ILE A 227 -10.03 1.48 -0.15
N ILE A 228 -10.28 0.48 -0.98
CA ILE A 228 -10.56 -0.88 -0.51
C ILE A 228 -9.36 -1.78 -0.81
N ASP A 229 -8.77 -2.39 0.23
CA ASP A 229 -7.77 -3.44 0.12
C ASP A 229 -8.47 -4.79 0.30
N SER A 230 -8.58 -5.58 -0.76
CA SER A 230 -9.35 -6.82 -0.72
C SER A 230 -8.76 -7.91 -1.61
N ALA A 231 -8.86 -9.15 -1.13
CA ALA A 231 -8.65 -10.37 -1.91
C ALA A 231 -9.99 -11.07 -2.25
N GLY A 232 -11.12 -10.46 -1.92
CA GLY A 232 -12.45 -11.00 -2.19
C GLY A 232 -12.97 -10.65 -3.58
N ALA A 233 -13.97 -11.36 -4.08
CA ALA A 233 -14.53 -11.29 -5.43
C ALA A 233 -15.03 -9.87 -5.84
N LEU A 234 -14.10 -8.95 -6.09
CA LEU A 234 -14.38 -7.55 -6.47
C LEU A 234 -14.97 -7.43 -7.87
N HIS A 235 -14.73 -8.42 -8.75
CA HIS A 235 -15.24 -8.44 -10.11
C HIS A 235 -16.78 -8.38 -10.17
N GLU A 236 -17.47 -8.94 -9.18
CA GLU A 236 -18.94 -8.91 -9.13
C GLU A 236 -19.51 -7.50 -8.85
N VAL A 237 -18.74 -6.62 -8.23
CA VAL A 237 -19.12 -5.25 -7.88
C VAL A 237 -18.28 -4.20 -8.62
N ALA A 238 -17.54 -4.60 -9.66
CA ALA A 238 -16.60 -3.74 -10.37
C ALA A 238 -17.27 -2.47 -10.94
N LYS A 239 -18.46 -2.61 -11.49
CA LYS A 239 -19.24 -1.47 -11.99
C LYS A 239 -19.59 -0.47 -10.89
N ASP A 240 -20.06 -0.96 -9.73
CA ASP A 240 -20.42 -0.11 -8.59
C ASP A 240 -19.20 0.58 -7.97
N LEU A 241 -18.04 -0.10 -7.95
CA LEU A 241 -16.76 0.48 -7.53
C LEU A 241 -16.34 1.63 -8.44
N ALA A 242 -16.44 1.44 -9.77
CA ALA A 242 -16.13 2.47 -10.75
C ALA A 242 -17.07 3.68 -10.63
N GLU A 243 -18.38 3.45 -10.54
CA GLU A 243 -19.38 4.51 -10.37
C GLU A 243 -19.20 5.30 -9.06
N ALA A 244 -18.75 4.63 -8.00
CA ALA A 244 -18.47 5.27 -6.72
C ALA A 244 -17.07 5.90 -6.64
N HIS A 245 -16.25 5.78 -7.69
CA HIS A 245 -14.85 6.23 -7.72
C HIS A 245 -14.05 5.72 -6.52
N ILE A 246 -14.13 4.41 -6.27
CA ILE A 246 -13.40 3.75 -5.18
C ILE A 246 -12.22 2.99 -5.77
N PRO A 247 -10.96 3.46 -5.55
CA PRO A 247 -9.78 2.69 -5.88
C PRO A 247 -9.70 1.40 -5.07
N VAL A 248 -9.09 0.37 -5.64
CA VAL A 248 -8.90 -0.89 -4.96
C VAL A 248 -7.44 -1.32 -4.94
N ILE A 249 -7.04 -2.05 -3.92
CA ILE A 249 -5.75 -2.70 -3.82
C ILE A 249 -6.00 -4.19 -3.76
N VAL A 250 -5.41 -4.92 -4.70
CA VAL A 250 -5.58 -6.38 -4.82
C VAL A 250 -4.24 -7.09 -4.64
N PRO A 251 -4.20 -8.31 -4.10
CA PRO A 251 -2.97 -9.08 -4.03
C PRO A 251 -2.55 -9.51 -5.44
N ALA A 252 -1.24 -9.47 -5.72
CA ALA A 252 -0.66 -9.92 -6.99
C ALA A 252 -0.95 -11.40 -7.26
N LYS A 253 -1.07 -12.20 -6.22
CA LYS A 253 -1.38 -13.61 -6.29
C LYS A 253 -2.24 -14.00 -5.09
N VAL A 254 -3.37 -14.59 -5.34
CA VAL A 254 -4.22 -15.15 -4.29
C VAL A 254 -3.88 -16.64 -4.16
N TRP A 255 -3.23 -17.02 -3.06
CA TRP A 255 -2.76 -18.40 -2.83
C TRP A 255 -3.79 -19.28 -2.14
N GLU A 256 -4.56 -18.68 -1.23
CA GLU A 256 -5.52 -19.40 -0.41
C GLU A 256 -6.87 -18.71 -0.50
N TYR A 257 -7.83 -19.45 -1.04
CA TYR A 257 -9.22 -19.06 -0.97
C TYR A 257 -9.83 -19.69 0.27
N GLY A 258 -10.46 -18.88 1.12
CA GLY A 258 -11.37 -19.38 2.11
C GLY A 258 -12.50 -20.21 1.47
N TRP A 259 -13.22 -20.98 2.27
CA TRP A 259 -14.31 -21.83 1.76
C TRP A 259 -15.31 -21.05 0.89
N GLU A 260 -15.71 -19.86 1.32
CA GLU A 260 -16.65 -19.00 0.61
C GLU A 260 -16.08 -18.47 -0.73
N GLN A 261 -14.80 -18.18 -0.78
CA GLN A 261 -14.11 -17.64 -1.96
C GLN A 261 -13.88 -18.72 -3.03
N ARG A 262 -13.79 -20.00 -2.65
CA ARG A 262 -13.55 -21.08 -3.61
C ARG A 262 -14.65 -21.21 -4.66
N GLY A 263 -15.89 -20.94 -4.28
CA GLY A 263 -17.04 -20.99 -5.20
C GLY A 263 -17.14 -19.78 -6.15
N ARG A 264 -16.34 -18.74 -5.90
CA ARG A 264 -16.36 -17.47 -6.66
C ARG A 264 -15.07 -17.22 -7.41
N LYS A 265 -14.31 -18.28 -7.66
CA LYS A 265 -13.03 -18.19 -8.37
C LYS A 265 -13.26 -17.80 -9.84
N GLU A 266 -12.53 -16.79 -10.29
CA GLU A 266 -12.54 -16.29 -11.66
C GLU A 266 -11.22 -16.59 -12.38
N GLY A 267 -11.22 -16.30 -13.66
CA GLY A 267 -10.09 -16.50 -14.56
C GLY A 267 -10.17 -17.80 -15.34
N PRO A 268 -9.45 -17.87 -16.47
CA PRO A 268 -9.43 -19.06 -17.31
C PRO A 268 -8.98 -20.31 -16.54
N PRO A 269 -9.60 -21.47 -16.75
CA PRO A 269 -10.66 -21.73 -17.73
C PRO A 269 -12.10 -21.49 -17.21
N LEU A 270 -12.30 -21.05 -15.97
CA LEU A 270 -13.62 -20.90 -15.36
C LEU A 270 -14.38 -19.69 -15.90
N THR A 271 -13.70 -18.57 -16.03
CA THR A 271 -14.22 -17.35 -16.68
C THR A 271 -13.23 -16.84 -17.70
N ALA A 272 -13.72 -16.03 -18.67
CA ALA A 272 -12.86 -15.48 -19.72
C ALA A 272 -11.77 -14.53 -19.21
N ASP A 273 -12.07 -13.81 -18.12
CA ASP A 273 -11.20 -12.79 -17.56
C ASP A 273 -10.89 -13.03 -16.09
N THR A 274 -9.73 -12.54 -15.67
CA THR A 274 -9.34 -12.46 -14.27
C THR A 274 -10.04 -11.29 -13.58
N GLU A 275 -10.13 -11.30 -12.24
CA GLU A 275 -10.64 -10.18 -11.45
C GLU A 275 -10.01 -8.85 -11.85
N LEU A 276 -8.68 -8.82 -11.95
CA LEU A 276 -7.95 -7.63 -12.38
C LEU A 276 -8.41 -7.13 -13.76
N GLY A 277 -8.58 -8.06 -14.73
CA GLY A 277 -9.06 -7.72 -16.08
C GLY A 277 -10.46 -7.12 -16.07
N VAL A 278 -11.36 -7.64 -15.24
CA VAL A 278 -12.72 -7.11 -15.08
C VAL A 278 -12.69 -5.71 -14.47
N LEU A 279 -11.94 -5.50 -13.38
CA LEU A 279 -11.81 -4.21 -12.72
C LEU A 279 -11.26 -3.14 -13.67
N LEU A 280 -10.19 -3.43 -14.40
CA LEU A 280 -9.59 -2.50 -15.36
C LEU A 280 -10.53 -2.15 -16.50
N ARG A 281 -11.32 -3.11 -17.02
CA ARG A 281 -12.32 -2.83 -18.07
C ARG A 281 -13.44 -1.91 -17.60
N HIS A 282 -13.80 -1.96 -16.32
CA HIS A 282 -14.76 -1.03 -15.74
C HIS A 282 -14.15 0.33 -15.38
N GLY A 283 -12.83 0.52 -15.58
CA GLY A 283 -12.14 1.77 -15.27
C GLY A 283 -11.89 1.99 -13.78
N VAL A 284 -11.87 0.91 -12.99
CA VAL A 284 -11.48 0.98 -11.57
C VAL A 284 -9.97 1.21 -11.47
N GLU A 285 -9.55 2.17 -10.65
CA GLU A 285 -8.14 2.33 -10.30
C GLU A 285 -7.67 1.18 -9.43
N VAL A 286 -6.63 0.48 -9.87
CA VAL A 286 -6.14 -0.73 -9.18
C VAL A 286 -4.69 -0.58 -8.77
N GLY A 287 -4.43 -0.73 -7.48
CA GLY A 287 -3.11 -0.97 -6.92
C GLY A 287 -2.88 -2.47 -6.71
N ILE A 288 -1.64 -2.92 -6.87
CA ILE A 288 -1.28 -4.33 -6.65
C ILE A 288 -0.34 -4.40 -5.45
N ARG A 289 -0.65 -5.28 -4.48
CA ARG A 289 0.23 -5.58 -3.36
C ARG A 289 0.78 -6.99 -3.41
N ILE A 290 1.96 -7.18 -2.86
CA ILE A 290 2.49 -8.53 -2.61
C ILE A 290 1.83 -9.04 -1.32
N GLN A 291 1.32 -10.25 -1.37
CA GLN A 291 0.83 -10.94 -0.17
C GLN A 291 2.00 -11.71 0.44
N GLU A 292 2.27 -11.46 1.71
CA GLU A 292 3.23 -12.23 2.52
C GLU A 292 2.57 -13.46 3.12
#